data_f6862da7eb058fd171a2ee997f6cd7c7
#
_entry.id   f6862da7eb058fd171a2ee997f6cd7c7
#
_cell.length_a   1.000
_cell.length_b   1.000
_cell.length_c   1.000
_cell.angle_alpha   90.00
_cell.angle_beta   90.00
_cell.angle_gamma   90.00
#
_symmetry.space_group_name_H-M   'P 1'
#
loop_
_entity.id
_entity.type
_entity.pdbx_description
1 polymer ?
#
loop_
_entity_poly.entity_id
_entity_poly.type
_entity_poly.pdbx_seq_one_letter_code
_entity_poly.pdbx_strand_id
1 'polypeptide(L)'
;MHDILARIHAGRHTPFRVFFIGGGAYTLPRAWAAARPDARLTVAEIDPFVTQTAISELWLETGPRITPFHRDARVALASEPERHFDVIVGDAFHDIVIPPHLVTAEFFQLTASRLKADGIYLMNVVDDRDRPRLALSIRRAMMPAFSHVEVWRSNQTGERATFTLAGLAKPTPYADLPSGASPGVRFRPIPRDRLDALAADLQPVLLTDDYAPVDRLIGVD
;
A
#
# COMPACT_ATOMS: atom_id res chain seq x y z
N MET A 1 -9.91 -3.56 4.40
CA MET A 1 -9.05 -2.79 5.32
C MET A 1 -8.71 -1.41 4.80
N HIS A 2 -8.14 -1.25 3.61
CA HIS A 2 -7.71 0.04 3.05
C HIS A 2 -8.79 1.13 3.12
N ASP A 3 -10.03 0.86 2.66
CA ASP A 3 -11.12 1.85 2.72
C ASP A 3 -11.49 2.25 4.16
N ILE A 4 -11.38 1.33 5.12
CA ILE A 4 -11.64 1.63 6.53
C ILE A 4 -10.59 2.61 7.07
N LEU A 5 -9.29 2.34 6.86
CA LEU A 5 -8.23 3.27 7.25
C LEU A 5 -8.35 4.62 6.56
N ALA A 6 -8.71 4.63 5.26
CA ALA A 6 -8.94 5.87 4.54
C ALA A 6 -10.12 6.67 5.11
N ARG A 7 -11.20 6.03 5.57
CA ARG A 7 -12.33 6.72 6.23
C ARG A 7 -11.97 7.29 7.60
N ILE A 8 -11.01 6.69 8.29
CA ILE A 8 -10.55 7.13 9.61
C ILE A 8 -9.63 8.34 9.50
N HIS A 9 -8.69 8.31 8.53
CA HIS A 9 -7.55 9.22 8.49
C HIS A 9 -7.64 10.29 7.41
N ALA A 10 -8.03 9.91 6.18
CA ALA A 10 -8.05 10.84 5.06
C ALA A 10 -9.22 11.84 5.20
N GLY A 11 -8.96 13.09 4.83
CA GLY A 11 -9.96 14.16 4.85
C GLY A 11 -11.15 13.89 3.93
N ARG A 12 -12.21 14.71 4.09
CA ARG A 12 -13.41 14.66 3.25
C ARG A 12 -13.27 15.64 2.08
N HIS A 13 -12.31 15.39 1.20
CA HIS A 13 -12.11 16.22 0.01
C HIS A 13 -13.02 15.79 -1.15
N THR A 14 -13.44 16.73 -1.96
CA THR A 14 -14.22 16.47 -3.17
C THR A 14 -13.57 17.18 -4.36
N PRO A 15 -13.15 16.46 -5.41
CA PRO A 15 -13.15 15.00 -5.51
C PRO A 15 -12.12 14.35 -4.58
N PHE A 16 -12.44 13.14 -4.11
CA PHE A 16 -11.51 12.30 -3.35
C PHE A 16 -10.54 11.61 -4.34
N ARG A 17 -9.24 11.82 -4.19
CA ARG A 17 -8.22 11.36 -5.14
C ARG A 17 -7.39 10.21 -4.58
N VAL A 18 -7.35 9.12 -5.33
CA VAL A 18 -6.57 7.93 -4.95
C VAL A 18 -5.61 7.56 -6.07
N PHE A 19 -4.37 7.28 -5.73
CA PHE A 19 -3.38 6.73 -6.64
C PHE A 19 -3.11 5.27 -6.29
N PHE A 20 -3.22 4.38 -7.27
CA PHE A 20 -2.88 2.97 -7.14
C PHE A 20 -1.56 2.68 -7.84
N ILE A 21 -0.64 2.05 -7.12
CA ILE A 21 0.62 1.51 -7.60
C ILE A 21 0.36 0.04 -7.92
N GLY A 22 0.19 -0.28 -9.21
CA GLY A 22 -0.29 -1.57 -9.70
C GLY A 22 -1.80 -1.60 -9.92
N GLY A 23 -2.24 -2.16 -11.03
CA GLY A 23 -3.63 -2.37 -11.38
C GLY A 23 -4.09 -3.80 -11.18
N GLY A 24 -3.27 -4.76 -11.58
CA GLY A 24 -3.62 -6.17 -11.58
C GLY A 24 -4.98 -6.41 -12.25
N ALA A 25 -5.86 -7.20 -11.64
CA ALA A 25 -7.23 -7.41 -12.10
C ALA A 25 -8.17 -6.20 -11.86
N TYR A 26 -7.65 -5.06 -11.42
CA TYR A 26 -8.41 -3.85 -11.05
C TYR A 26 -9.48 -4.09 -9.97
N THR A 27 -9.39 -5.16 -9.22
CA THR A 27 -10.36 -5.51 -8.17
C THR A 27 -10.45 -4.42 -7.11
N LEU A 28 -9.30 -3.96 -6.64
CA LEU A 28 -9.24 -2.94 -5.60
C LEU A 28 -9.67 -1.55 -6.11
N PRO A 29 -9.19 -1.03 -7.25
CA PRO A 29 -9.70 0.21 -7.84
C PRO A 29 -11.23 0.18 -8.08
N ARG A 30 -11.78 -0.91 -8.60
CA ARG A 30 -13.24 -1.05 -8.82
C ARG A 30 -14.02 -1.04 -7.52
N ALA A 31 -13.54 -1.74 -6.49
CA ALA A 31 -14.17 -1.74 -5.17
C ALA A 31 -14.20 -0.32 -4.56
N TRP A 32 -13.11 0.45 -4.73
CA TRP A 32 -13.07 1.85 -4.30
C TRP A 32 -14.01 2.74 -5.09
N ALA A 33 -14.07 2.59 -6.43
CA ALA A 33 -15.00 3.33 -7.26
C ALA A 33 -16.46 3.06 -6.89
N ALA A 34 -16.80 1.83 -6.54
CA ALA A 34 -18.14 1.46 -6.08
C ALA A 34 -18.47 2.05 -4.69
N ALA A 35 -17.50 1.99 -3.75
CA ALA A 35 -17.69 2.47 -2.39
C ALA A 35 -17.67 4.02 -2.27
N ARG A 36 -17.05 4.72 -3.23
CA ARG A 36 -16.87 6.18 -3.25
C ARG A 36 -17.20 6.75 -4.63
N PRO A 37 -18.47 7.12 -4.89
CA PRO A 37 -18.90 7.62 -6.20
C PRO A 37 -18.21 8.93 -6.65
N ASP A 38 -17.72 9.73 -5.70
CA ASP A 38 -16.99 11.00 -5.92
C ASP A 38 -15.48 10.81 -6.13
N ALA A 39 -14.97 9.57 -5.97
CA ALA A 39 -13.54 9.31 -6.10
C ALA A 39 -13.04 9.42 -7.55
N ARG A 40 -11.81 9.93 -7.67
CA ARG A 40 -11.00 9.92 -8.89
C ARG A 40 -9.80 9.02 -8.63
N LEU A 41 -9.70 7.95 -9.40
CA LEU A 41 -8.73 6.89 -9.21
C LEU A 41 -7.73 6.91 -10.36
N THR A 42 -6.48 7.18 -10.06
CA THR A 42 -5.34 7.04 -10.98
C THR A 42 -4.69 5.69 -10.71
N VAL A 43 -4.48 4.88 -11.74
CA VAL A 43 -3.91 3.55 -11.62
C VAL A 43 -2.66 3.46 -12.48
N ALA A 44 -1.49 3.37 -11.88
CA ALA A 44 -0.24 3.14 -12.59
C ALA A 44 -0.04 1.62 -12.76
N GLU A 45 -0.37 1.12 -13.97
CA GLU A 45 -0.16 -0.26 -14.38
C GLU A 45 0.90 -0.28 -15.49
N ILE A 46 2.00 -0.98 -15.26
CA ILE A 46 3.13 -0.96 -16.18
C ILE A 46 2.83 -1.71 -17.48
N ASP A 47 2.00 -2.77 -17.40
CA ASP A 47 1.66 -3.59 -18.54
C ASP A 47 0.27 -3.20 -19.11
N PRO A 48 0.21 -2.59 -20.31
CA PRO A 48 -1.06 -2.23 -20.94
C PRO A 48 -1.94 -3.45 -21.25
N PHE A 49 -1.36 -4.64 -21.44
CA PHE A 49 -2.13 -5.86 -21.68
C PHE A 49 -2.93 -6.30 -20.44
N VAL A 50 -2.42 -6.06 -19.25
CA VAL A 50 -3.17 -6.30 -17.99
C VAL A 50 -4.44 -5.44 -17.97
N THR A 51 -4.33 -4.15 -18.28
CA THR A 51 -5.50 -3.27 -18.38
C THR A 51 -6.46 -3.70 -19.48
N GLN A 52 -5.93 -4.05 -20.66
CA GLN A 52 -6.76 -4.50 -21.78
C GLN A 52 -7.53 -5.78 -21.45
N THR A 53 -6.88 -6.75 -20.81
CA THR A 53 -7.53 -7.98 -20.34
C THR A 53 -8.59 -7.68 -19.28
N ALA A 54 -8.32 -6.75 -18.36
CA ALA A 54 -9.33 -6.35 -17.38
C ALA A 54 -10.56 -5.71 -18.03
N ILE A 55 -10.39 -4.96 -19.13
CA ILE A 55 -11.50 -4.39 -19.90
C ILE A 55 -12.29 -5.49 -20.63
N SER A 56 -11.59 -6.38 -21.36
CA SER A 56 -12.26 -7.38 -22.20
C SER A 56 -12.90 -8.53 -21.41
N GLU A 57 -12.20 -9.01 -20.35
CA GLU A 57 -12.62 -10.23 -19.65
C GLU A 57 -13.22 -9.97 -18.27
N LEU A 58 -12.91 -8.84 -17.64
CA LEU A 58 -13.32 -8.55 -16.27
C LEU A 58 -14.25 -7.34 -16.15
N TRP A 59 -14.81 -6.87 -17.29
CA TRP A 59 -15.76 -5.75 -17.35
C TRP A 59 -15.24 -4.48 -16.67
N LEU A 60 -13.95 -4.16 -16.81
CA LEU A 60 -13.41 -2.90 -16.33
C LEU A 60 -13.90 -1.76 -17.21
N GLU A 61 -14.55 -0.77 -16.61
CA GLU A 61 -14.89 0.49 -17.25
C GLU A 61 -13.84 1.55 -16.88
N THR A 62 -13.09 2.02 -17.88
CA THR A 62 -12.12 3.12 -17.72
C THR A 62 -12.76 4.46 -18.09
N GLY A 63 -12.20 5.56 -17.57
CA GLY A 63 -12.72 6.90 -17.83
C GLY A 63 -12.40 7.87 -16.70
N PRO A 64 -13.15 8.95 -16.52
CA PRO A 64 -12.84 9.99 -15.54
C PRO A 64 -12.79 9.51 -14.07
N ARG A 65 -13.37 8.35 -13.79
CA ARG A 65 -13.38 7.75 -12.43
C ARG A 65 -12.21 6.81 -12.20
N ILE A 66 -11.83 6.01 -13.21
CA ILE A 66 -10.70 5.10 -13.18
C ILE A 66 -9.85 5.41 -14.41
N THR A 67 -8.71 6.06 -14.20
CA THR A 67 -7.79 6.47 -15.26
C THR A 67 -6.52 5.65 -15.17
N PRO A 68 -6.29 4.69 -16.08
CA PRO A 68 -5.05 3.95 -16.14
C PRO A 68 -3.91 4.79 -16.76
N PHE A 69 -2.70 4.60 -16.22
CA PHE A 69 -1.45 5.12 -16.76
C PHE A 69 -0.49 3.95 -16.99
N HIS A 70 -0.14 3.70 -18.27
CA HIS A 70 0.73 2.58 -18.64
C HIS A 70 2.19 3.00 -18.58
N ARG A 71 2.71 3.10 -17.36
CA ARG A 71 4.11 3.40 -17.08
C ARG A 71 4.48 2.93 -15.67
N ASP A 72 5.78 2.92 -15.40
CA ASP A 72 6.28 2.67 -14.05
C ASP A 72 5.61 3.60 -13.04
N ALA A 73 5.21 3.03 -11.88
CA ALA A 73 4.43 3.75 -10.88
C ALA A 73 5.20 4.89 -10.21
N ARG A 74 6.53 4.76 -10.03
CA ARG A 74 7.37 5.82 -9.47
C ARG A 74 7.47 6.99 -10.45
N VAL A 75 7.63 6.71 -11.74
CA VAL A 75 7.65 7.73 -12.79
C VAL A 75 6.29 8.42 -12.92
N ALA A 76 5.20 7.65 -12.89
CA ALA A 76 3.85 8.19 -12.91
C ALA A 76 3.60 9.11 -11.71
N LEU A 77 3.91 8.64 -10.49
CA LEU A 77 3.72 9.42 -9.27
C LEU A 77 4.58 10.68 -9.23
N ALA A 78 5.82 10.62 -9.74
CA ALA A 78 6.71 11.78 -9.82
C ALA A 78 6.18 12.89 -10.73
N SER A 79 5.37 12.55 -11.75
CA SER A 79 4.74 13.51 -12.66
C SER A 79 3.47 14.16 -12.09
N GLU A 80 2.94 13.67 -10.98
CA GLU A 80 1.75 14.22 -10.33
C GLU A 80 2.10 15.45 -9.46
N PRO A 81 1.14 16.38 -9.25
CA PRO A 81 1.37 17.52 -8.37
C PRO A 81 1.63 17.12 -6.92
N GLU A 82 2.35 17.95 -6.18
CA GLU A 82 2.49 17.81 -4.74
C GLU A 82 1.15 17.98 -4.02
N ARG A 83 0.99 17.30 -2.89
CA ARG A 83 -0.21 17.37 -2.03
C ARG A 83 -1.52 17.15 -2.79
N HIS A 84 -1.51 16.20 -3.71
CA HIS A 84 -2.62 15.96 -4.63
C HIS A 84 -3.57 14.86 -4.18
N PHE A 85 -3.02 13.77 -3.63
CA PHE A 85 -3.79 12.57 -3.30
C PHE A 85 -4.24 12.53 -1.84
N ASP A 86 -5.45 12.02 -1.64
CA ASP A 86 -5.97 11.68 -0.31
C ASP A 86 -5.44 10.34 0.16
N VAL A 87 -5.26 9.40 -0.78
CA VAL A 87 -4.73 8.07 -0.51
C VAL A 87 -3.80 7.65 -1.65
N ILE A 88 -2.68 7.03 -1.30
CA ILE A 88 -1.85 6.28 -2.24
C ILE A 88 -1.81 4.83 -1.76
N VAL A 89 -2.07 3.88 -2.66
CA VAL A 89 -2.13 2.44 -2.37
C VAL A 89 -1.04 1.72 -3.12
N GLY A 90 -0.14 1.04 -2.42
CA GLY A 90 0.89 0.16 -2.97
C GLY A 90 0.39 -1.29 -3.03
N ASP A 91 0.12 -1.78 -4.23
CA ASP A 91 -0.37 -3.14 -4.48
C ASP A 91 0.28 -3.72 -5.75
N ALA A 92 1.54 -3.34 -6.02
CA ALA A 92 2.31 -3.82 -7.16
C ALA A 92 3.15 -5.03 -6.76
N PHE A 93 2.84 -6.18 -7.34
CA PHE A 93 3.57 -7.42 -7.15
C PHE A 93 3.94 -8.01 -8.52
N HIS A 94 5.14 -8.56 -8.61
CA HIS A 94 5.51 -9.50 -9.66
C HIS A 94 5.56 -10.88 -9.00
N ASP A 95 4.49 -11.68 -9.16
CA ASP A 95 4.21 -12.86 -8.36
C ASP A 95 4.04 -12.50 -6.87
N ILE A 96 5.03 -12.80 -6.02
CA ILE A 96 5.04 -12.42 -4.60
C ILE A 96 6.07 -11.31 -4.30
N VAL A 97 6.88 -10.93 -5.28
CA VAL A 97 7.99 -9.98 -5.13
C VAL A 97 7.53 -8.56 -5.44
N ILE A 98 7.86 -7.64 -4.56
CA ILE A 98 7.62 -6.21 -4.77
C ILE A 98 8.82 -5.62 -5.52
N PRO A 99 8.60 -4.80 -6.57
CA PRO A 99 9.71 -4.14 -7.27
C PRO A 99 10.56 -3.31 -6.29
N PRO A 100 11.89 -3.54 -6.21
CA PRO A 100 12.75 -2.92 -5.20
C PRO A 100 12.68 -1.40 -5.15
N HIS A 101 12.58 -0.74 -6.30
CA HIS A 101 12.53 0.74 -6.42
C HIS A 101 11.21 1.36 -5.92
N LEU A 102 10.20 0.55 -5.56
CA LEU A 102 8.92 0.97 -4.99
C LEU A 102 8.85 0.79 -3.46
N VAL A 103 9.96 0.42 -2.82
CA VAL A 103 10.03 0.21 -1.36
C VAL A 103 11.24 0.89 -0.71
N THR A 104 11.87 1.82 -1.41
CA THR A 104 13.03 2.58 -0.91
C THR A 104 12.60 3.79 -0.08
N ALA A 105 13.47 4.28 0.79
CA ALA A 105 13.23 5.48 1.59
C ALA A 105 12.95 6.70 0.68
N GLU A 106 13.66 6.81 -0.44
CA GLU A 106 13.48 7.86 -1.44
C GLU A 106 12.11 7.80 -2.12
N PHE A 107 11.64 6.58 -2.43
CA PHE A 107 10.29 6.40 -2.96
C PHE A 107 9.21 6.78 -1.94
N PHE A 108 9.38 6.46 -0.66
CA PHE A 108 8.43 6.86 0.38
C PHE A 108 8.43 8.36 0.63
N GLN A 109 9.58 9.05 0.49
CA GLN A 109 9.64 10.51 0.52
C GLN A 109 8.86 11.13 -0.66
N LEU A 110 9.03 10.59 -1.87
CA LEU A 110 8.23 10.97 -3.03
C LEU A 110 6.75 10.78 -2.75
N THR A 111 6.36 9.60 -2.27
CA THR A 111 4.97 9.26 -1.92
C THR A 111 4.38 10.25 -0.92
N ALA A 112 5.09 10.54 0.17
CA ALA A 112 4.66 11.50 1.18
C ALA A 112 4.49 12.92 0.61
N SER A 113 5.36 13.34 -0.34
CA SER A 113 5.25 14.65 -0.98
C SER A 113 4.01 14.80 -1.88
N ARG A 114 3.49 13.69 -2.41
CA ARG A 114 2.28 13.66 -3.26
C ARG A 114 0.99 13.54 -2.47
N LEU A 115 1.07 13.14 -1.21
CA LEU A 115 -0.07 13.09 -0.30
C LEU A 115 -0.44 14.47 0.23
N LYS A 116 -1.74 14.72 0.42
CA LYS A 116 -2.24 15.87 1.20
C LYS A 116 -1.77 15.76 2.65
N ALA A 117 -1.89 16.83 3.42
CA ALA A 117 -1.43 16.87 4.82
C ALA A 117 -2.11 15.83 5.72
N ASP A 118 -3.35 15.46 5.42
CA ASP A 118 -4.14 14.42 6.08
C ASP A 118 -4.26 13.15 5.20
N GLY A 119 -3.48 13.07 4.13
CA GLY A 119 -3.44 11.93 3.24
C GLY A 119 -2.70 10.73 3.86
N ILE A 120 -2.98 9.55 3.35
CA ILE A 120 -2.40 8.30 3.86
C ILE A 120 -1.79 7.45 2.75
N TYR A 121 -0.72 6.74 3.10
CA TYR A 121 -0.15 5.67 2.29
C TYR A 121 -0.53 4.32 2.87
N LEU A 122 -0.95 3.39 2.01
CA LEU A 122 -1.30 2.01 2.39
C LEU A 122 -0.59 1.05 1.46
N MET A 123 0.00 -0.01 2.01
CA MET A 123 0.72 -1.00 1.23
C MET A 123 0.45 -2.41 1.75
N ASN A 124 0.17 -3.35 0.84
CA ASN A 124 0.15 -4.77 1.16
C ASN A 124 1.55 -5.36 1.03
N VAL A 125 1.91 -6.25 1.93
CA VAL A 125 3.16 -7.01 1.92
C VAL A 125 2.86 -8.45 2.35
N VAL A 126 3.22 -9.42 1.53
CA VAL A 126 3.15 -10.84 1.89
C VAL A 126 4.50 -11.26 2.45
N ASP A 127 4.53 -11.73 3.70
CA ASP A 127 5.78 -12.09 4.38
C ASP A 127 5.56 -13.27 5.33
N ASP A 128 6.66 -13.81 5.91
CA ASP A 128 6.57 -14.77 6.99
C ASP A 128 5.80 -14.16 8.17
N ARG A 129 4.88 -14.94 8.74
CA ARG A 129 3.99 -14.46 9.80
C ARG A 129 4.72 -14.06 11.06
N ASP A 130 5.72 -14.86 11.45
CA ASP A 130 6.40 -14.72 12.73
C ASP A 130 7.77 -14.04 12.60
N ARG A 131 8.35 -14.07 11.40
CA ARG A 131 9.63 -13.45 11.06
C ARG A 131 9.54 -12.51 9.85
N PRO A 132 8.72 -11.43 9.90
CA PRO A 132 8.38 -10.58 8.75
C PRO A 132 9.53 -9.61 8.40
N ARG A 133 10.63 -10.14 7.86
CA ARG A 133 11.86 -9.39 7.58
C ARG A 133 11.66 -8.31 6.53
N LEU A 134 10.91 -8.62 5.47
CA LEU A 134 10.59 -7.65 4.42
C LEU A 134 9.69 -6.54 4.95
N ALA A 135 8.59 -6.90 5.61
CA ALA A 135 7.65 -5.91 6.16
C ALA A 135 8.33 -4.96 7.17
N LEU A 136 9.24 -5.48 8.01
CA LEU A 136 10.02 -4.65 8.94
C LEU A 136 11.03 -3.75 8.22
N SER A 137 11.65 -4.23 7.14
CA SER A 137 12.59 -3.43 6.33
C SER A 137 11.85 -2.31 5.58
N ILE A 138 10.67 -2.60 5.03
CA ILE A 138 9.81 -1.58 4.42
C ILE A 138 9.35 -0.57 5.48
N ARG A 139 8.89 -1.03 6.66
CA ARG A 139 8.56 -0.12 7.78
C ARG A 139 9.73 0.81 8.09
N ARG A 140 10.96 0.28 8.17
CA ARG A 140 12.16 1.08 8.43
C ARG A 140 12.39 2.15 7.38
N ALA A 141 12.17 1.82 6.10
CA ALA A 141 12.30 2.77 4.98
C ALA A 141 11.17 3.83 4.98
N MET A 142 9.97 3.50 5.48
CA MET A 142 8.85 4.45 5.59
C MET A 142 9.02 5.46 6.73
N MET A 143 9.70 5.10 7.82
CA MET A 143 9.78 5.93 9.03
C MET A 143 10.31 7.36 8.81
N PRO A 144 11.28 7.64 7.89
CA PRO A 144 11.72 9.00 7.63
C PRO A 144 10.67 9.88 6.91
N ALA A 145 9.70 9.27 6.22
CA ALA A 145 8.72 9.96 5.39
C ALA A 145 7.36 10.20 6.09
N PHE A 146 7.02 9.39 7.11
CA PHE A 146 5.72 9.42 7.77
C PHE A 146 5.87 9.58 9.29
N SER A 147 5.05 10.43 9.91
CA SER A 147 5.05 10.65 11.36
C SER A 147 4.70 9.38 12.15
N HIS A 148 3.83 8.54 11.58
CA HIS A 148 3.43 7.26 12.16
C HIS A 148 3.46 6.19 11.06
N VAL A 149 4.09 5.04 11.37
CA VAL A 149 4.06 3.85 10.50
C VAL A 149 3.50 2.69 11.29
N GLU A 150 2.32 2.25 10.91
CA GLU A 150 1.62 1.11 11.51
C GLU A 150 1.75 -0.12 10.63
N VAL A 151 1.86 -1.29 11.27
CA VAL A 151 1.86 -2.59 10.61
C VAL A 151 0.65 -3.38 11.12
N TRP A 152 -0.27 -3.66 10.22
CA TRP A 152 -1.52 -4.36 10.51
C TRP A 152 -1.46 -5.79 10.00
N ARG A 153 -2.04 -6.73 10.74
CA ARG A 153 -2.13 -8.13 10.36
C ARG A 153 -3.53 -8.68 10.61
N SER A 154 -4.00 -9.57 9.73
CA SER A 154 -5.25 -10.28 9.94
C SER A 154 -5.11 -11.37 11.00
N ASN A 155 -6.23 -11.78 11.59
CA ASN A 155 -6.30 -12.92 12.51
C ASN A 155 -6.30 -14.30 11.79
N GLN A 156 -6.20 -14.33 10.47
CA GLN A 156 -6.07 -15.59 9.71
C GLN A 156 -4.78 -16.30 10.10
N THR A 157 -4.79 -17.62 10.04
CA THR A 157 -3.64 -18.50 10.34
C THR A 157 -2.89 -18.89 9.06
N GLY A 158 -1.65 -19.35 9.17
CA GLY A 158 -0.78 -19.76 8.07
C GLY A 158 0.67 -19.34 8.31
N GLU A 159 1.60 -19.94 7.60
CA GLU A 159 3.03 -19.62 7.68
C GLU A 159 3.32 -18.22 7.15
N ARG A 160 2.64 -17.84 6.07
CA ARG A 160 2.72 -16.50 5.50
C ARG A 160 1.47 -15.68 5.88
N ALA A 161 1.64 -14.39 5.96
CA ALA A 161 0.55 -13.44 6.23
C ALA A 161 0.65 -12.24 5.29
N THR A 162 -0.50 -11.67 4.96
CA THR A 162 -0.54 -10.33 4.37
C THR A 162 -0.53 -9.32 5.50
N PHE A 163 0.50 -8.49 5.49
CA PHE A 163 0.61 -7.31 6.33
C PHE A 163 0.12 -6.10 5.53
N THR A 164 -0.59 -5.20 6.19
CA THR A 164 -0.86 -3.87 5.63
C THR A 164 -0.03 -2.86 6.39
N LEU A 165 0.89 -2.20 5.71
CA LEU A 165 1.65 -1.09 6.25
C LEU A 165 0.90 0.21 5.95
N ALA A 166 0.80 1.07 6.96
CA ALA A 166 0.13 2.37 6.83
C ALA A 166 1.09 3.50 7.23
N GLY A 167 1.34 4.42 6.30
CA GLY A 167 2.05 5.67 6.55
C GLY A 167 1.03 6.77 6.83
N LEU A 168 1.06 7.35 8.03
CA LEU A 168 -0.01 8.18 8.60
C LEU A 168 0.56 9.47 9.22
N ALA A 169 -0.28 10.52 9.26
CA ALA A 169 0.00 11.74 10.01
C ALA A 169 -0.28 11.57 11.52
N LYS A 170 -1.22 10.70 11.90
CA LYS A 170 -1.66 10.44 13.28
C LYS A 170 -1.88 8.94 13.48
N PRO A 171 -1.73 8.41 14.70
CA PRO A 171 -2.00 7.02 14.97
C PRO A 171 -3.49 6.69 14.80
N THR A 172 -3.79 5.44 14.43
CA THR A 172 -5.15 4.93 14.35
C THR A 172 -5.74 4.77 15.75
N PRO A 173 -6.93 5.34 16.01
CA PRO A 173 -7.54 5.29 17.36
C PRO A 173 -8.16 3.93 17.72
N TYR A 174 -8.10 2.96 16.81
CA TYR A 174 -8.73 1.64 16.99
C TYR A 174 -7.68 0.54 17.02
N ALA A 175 -7.84 -0.38 17.97
CA ALA A 175 -6.97 -1.54 18.14
C ALA A 175 -7.44 -2.78 17.34
N ASP A 176 -8.59 -2.73 16.68
CA ASP A 176 -9.19 -3.85 15.97
C ASP A 176 -10.20 -3.36 14.92
N LEU A 177 -9.97 -3.75 13.68
CA LEU A 177 -10.80 -3.37 12.54
C LEU A 177 -11.40 -4.61 11.86
N PRO A 178 -12.71 -4.62 11.53
CA PRO A 178 -13.32 -5.71 10.80
C PRO A 178 -12.83 -5.76 9.36
N SER A 179 -12.84 -6.94 8.75
CA SER A 179 -12.78 -7.05 7.30
C SER A 179 -14.14 -6.68 6.70
N GLY A 180 -14.15 -5.77 5.73
CA GLY A 180 -15.38 -5.45 5.01
C GLY A 180 -15.86 -6.57 4.06
N ALA A 181 -14.96 -7.49 3.69
CA ALA A 181 -15.23 -8.51 2.67
C ALA A 181 -15.41 -9.92 3.23
N SER A 182 -14.87 -10.21 4.43
CA SER A 182 -14.85 -11.57 4.99
C SER A 182 -15.35 -11.57 6.43
N PRO A 183 -16.54 -12.12 6.69
CA PRO A 183 -17.05 -12.26 8.05
C PRO A 183 -16.06 -13.01 8.96
N GLY A 184 -15.85 -12.51 10.18
CA GLY A 184 -14.94 -13.10 11.16
C GLY A 184 -13.46 -12.76 10.98
N VAL A 185 -13.06 -12.22 9.83
CA VAL A 185 -11.70 -11.71 9.64
C VAL A 185 -11.58 -10.32 10.25
N ARG A 186 -10.58 -10.15 11.10
CA ARG A 186 -10.26 -8.88 11.77
C ARG A 186 -8.79 -8.53 11.56
N PHE A 187 -8.52 -7.24 11.53
CA PHE A 187 -7.17 -6.71 11.42
C PHE A 187 -6.79 -6.00 12.71
N ARG A 188 -5.58 -6.27 13.20
CA ARG A 188 -5.02 -5.63 14.39
C ARG A 188 -3.65 -5.03 14.08
N PRO A 189 -3.36 -3.84 14.60
CA PRO A 189 -2.01 -3.32 14.51
C PRO A 189 -1.09 -4.17 15.39
N ILE A 190 0.10 -4.45 14.91
CA ILE A 190 1.14 -5.07 15.75
C ILE A 190 1.62 -3.98 16.70
N PRO A 191 1.59 -4.20 18.04
CA PRO A 191 2.05 -3.23 19.01
C PRO A 191 3.48 -2.78 18.77
N ARG A 192 3.79 -1.53 19.08
CA ARG A 192 5.10 -0.93 18.80
C ARG A 192 6.24 -1.66 19.52
N ASP A 193 6.04 -2.01 20.77
CA ASP A 193 7.01 -2.80 21.56
C ASP A 193 7.30 -4.16 20.91
N ARG A 194 6.28 -4.80 20.35
CA ARG A 194 6.46 -6.06 19.61
C ARG A 194 7.21 -5.84 18.29
N LEU A 195 6.91 -4.77 17.56
CA LEU A 195 7.66 -4.43 16.34
C LEU A 195 9.12 -4.12 16.65
N ASP A 196 9.39 -3.41 17.74
CA ASP A 196 10.74 -3.05 18.15
C ASP A 196 11.52 -4.29 18.62
N ALA A 197 10.89 -5.23 19.32
CA ALA A 197 11.49 -6.52 19.69
C ALA A 197 11.80 -7.38 18.44
N LEU A 198 10.89 -7.46 17.49
CA LEU A 198 11.13 -8.16 16.21
C LEU A 198 12.24 -7.48 15.41
N ALA A 199 12.32 -6.17 15.40
CA ALA A 199 13.39 -5.45 14.71
C ALA A 199 14.76 -5.68 15.37
N ALA A 200 14.82 -5.80 16.68
CA ALA A 200 16.06 -6.14 17.39
C ALA A 200 16.55 -7.56 17.06
N ASP A 201 15.63 -8.53 16.93
CA ASP A 201 15.97 -9.93 16.58
C ASP A 201 16.33 -10.08 15.10
N LEU A 202 15.49 -9.52 14.20
CA LEU A 202 15.57 -9.79 12.76
C LEU A 202 16.49 -8.83 11.99
N GLN A 203 16.94 -7.76 12.62
CA GLN A 203 17.90 -6.79 12.04
C GLN A 203 17.43 -6.26 10.65
N PRO A 204 16.26 -5.61 10.54
CA PRO A 204 15.71 -5.16 9.26
C PRO A 204 16.68 -4.22 8.54
N VAL A 205 16.76 -4.35 7.23
CA VAL A 205 17.61 -3.54 6.36
C VAL A 205 16.92 -2.19 6.08
N LEU A 206 17.69 -1.11 6.01
CA LEU A 206 17.19 0.14 5.43
C LEU A 206 17.23 0.00 3.90
N LEU A 207 16.06 0.00 3.28
CA LEU A 207 15.95 -0.06 1.83
C LEU A 207 16.14 1.35 1.25
N THR A 208 17.11 1.48 0.34
CA THR A 208 17.45 2.71 -0.37
C THR A 208 17.54 2.44 -1.87
N ASP A 209 17.58 3.48 -2.69
CA ASP A 209 17.76 3.33 -4.14
C ASP A 209 19.06 2.61 -4.50
N ASP A 210 20.10 2.74 -3.66
CA ASP A 210 21.38 2.06 -3.84
C ASP A 210 21.39 0.61 -3.32
N TYR A 211 20.48 0.27 -2.40
CA TYR A 211 20.45 -1.06 -1.77
C TYR A 211 19.04 -1.47 -1.30
N ALA A 212 18.39 -2.31 -2.07
CA ALA A 212 17.06 -2.86 -1.76
C ALA A 212 16.98 -4.36 -2.09
N PRO A 213 17.54 -5.27 -1.26
CA PRO A 213 17.62 -6.70 -1.53
C PRO A 213 16.30 -7.41 -1.18
N VAL A 214 15.20 -7.02 -1.83
CA VAL A 214 13.83 -7.48 -1.55
C VAL A 214 13.71 -9.00 -1.64
N ASP A 215 14.27 -9.61 -2.69
CA ASP A 215 14.22 -11.06 -2.94
C ASP A 215 14.81 -11.87 -1.78
N ARG A 216 15.92 -11.41 -1.22
CA ARG A 216 16.58 -12.07 -0.08
C ARG A 216 15.82 -11.93 1.24
N LEU A 217 14.95 -10.93 1.34
CA LEU A 217 14.17 -10.68 2.55
C LEU A 217 12.89 -11.51 2.60
N ILE A 218 12.34 -11.90 1.44
CA ILE A 218 11.12 -12.72 1.34
C ILE A 218 11.39 -14.19 1.71
N GLY A 219 12.66 -14.62 1.71
CA GLY A 219 13.02 -16.02 2.01
C GLY A 219 12.56 -17.00 0.94
N VAL A 220 12.55 -16.57 -0.32
CA VAL A 220 12.43 -17.45 -1.49
C VAL A 220 13.84 -17.81 -1.88
N ASP A 221 14.35 -18.94 -1.36
CA ASP A 221 15.58 -19.58 -1.80
C ASP A 221 15.32 -20.40 -3.08
#